data_85822c298cefbc620c669be9c51040a0
#
_entry.id   85822c298cefbc620c669be9c51040a0
#
_cell.length_a   1.000
_cell.length_b   1.000
_cell.length_c   1.000
_cell.angle_alpha   90.00
_cell.angle_beta   90.00
_cell.angle_gamma   90.00
#
_symmetry.space_group_name_H-M   'P 1'
#
loop_
_entity.id
_entity.type
_entity.pdbx_description
1 polymer ?
#
loop_
_entity_poly.entity_id
_entity_poly.type
_entity_poly.pdbx_seq_one_letter_code
_entity_poly.pdbx_strand_id
1 'polypeptide(L)' 'MSVEEKIKQIIKDHLGVSEEEVKPEASFVEDLGADSLDLTELIMAMEEEFGVEIADEDAQKILKVKDAISYIESKQK' A
#
# COMPACT_ATOMS: atom_id res chain seq x y z
N MET A 1 12.31 -9.24 6.36
CA MET A 1 11.19 -9.21 5.39
C MET A 1 11.45 -8.14 4.34
N SER A 2 11.07 -8.43 3.11
CA SER A 2 11.22 -7.46 2.04
C SER A 2 10.15 -6.37 2.15
N VAL A 3 10.35 -5.28 1.43
CA VAL A 3 9.36 -4.20 1.36
C VAL A 3 8.03 -4.76 0.85
N GLU A 4 8.09 -5.58 -0.18
CA GLU A 4 6.89 -6.18 -0.77
C GLU A 4 6.10 -6.97 0.25
N GLU A 5 6.78 -7.81 1.02
CA GLU A 5 6.12 -8.64 2.03
C GLU A 5 5.48 -7.81 3.13
N LYS A 6 6.15 -6.75 3.57
CA LYS A 6 5.60 -5.87 4.59
C LYS A 6 4.37 -5.12 4.10
N ILE A 7 4.43 -4.63 2.86
CA ILE A 7 3.29 -3.93 2.28
C ILE A 7 2.10 -4.86 2.12
N LYS A 8 2.33 -6.08 1.67
CA LYS A 8 1.25 -7.06 1.56
C LYS A 8 0.61 -7.35 2.91
N GLN A 9 1.43 -7.46 3.95
CA GLN A 9 0.92 -7.70 5.30
C GLN A 9 0.07 -6.53 5.78
N ILE A 10 0.51 -5.31 5.55
CA ILE A 10 -0.25 -4.12 5.93
C ILE A 10 -1.60 -4.11 5.22
N ILE A 11 -1.61 -4.41 3.94
CA ILE A 11 -2.85 -4.42 3.15
C ILE A 11 -3.81 -5.49 3.67
N LYS A 12 -3.31 -6.68 3.95
CA LYS A 12 -4.13 -7.76 4.47
C LYS A 12 -4.75 -7.37 5.81
N ASP A 13 -3.97 -6.77 6.69
CA ASP A 13 -4.42 -6.40 8.03
C ASP A 13 -5.49 -5.31 7.98
N HIS A 14 -5.31 -4.33 7.11
CA HIS A 14 -6.23 -3.19 7.06
C HIS A 14 -7.49 -3.45 6.25
N LEU A 15 -7.37 -4.23 5.17
CA LEU A 15 -8.51 -4.48 4.29
C LEU A 15 -9.18 -5.83 4.52
N GLY A 16 -8.54 -6.69 5.29
CA GLY A 16 -9.12 -8.00 5.58
C GLY A 16 -9.17 -8.91 4.37
N VAL A 17 -8.26 -8.72 3.43
CA VAL A 17 -8.21 -9.56 2.22
C VAL A 17 -7.15 -10.64 2.38
N SER A 18 -7.22 -11.68 1.54
CA SER A 18 -6.26 -12.77 1.57
C SER A 18 -4.99 -12.39 0.82
N GLU A 19 -3.91 -13.10 1.11
CA GLU A 19 -2.64 -12.87 0.42
C GLU A 19 -2.78 -13.09 -1.08
N GLU A 20 -3.61 -14.04 -1.48
CA GLU A 20 -3.82 -14.34 -2.91
C GLU A 20 -4.46 -13.18 -3.66
N GLU A 21 -5.25 -12.37 -2.96
CA GLU A 21 -5.90 -11.20 -3.56
C GLU A 21 -4.94 -10.02 -3.71
N VAL A 22 -3.88 -9.99 -2.93
CA VAL A 22 -2.91 -8.88 -2.94
C VAL A 22 -1.85 -9.14 -3.99
N LYS A 23 -2.23 -8.92 -5.24
CA LYS A 23 -1.33 -9.09 -6.39
C LYS A 23 -0.76 -7.73 -6.81
N PRO A 24 0.42 -7.70 -7.45
CA PRO A 24 1.00 -6.42 -7.89
C PRO A 24 0.07 -5.58 -8.74
N GLU A 25 -0.71 -6.21 -9.62
CA GLU A 25 -1.65 -5.50 -10.49
C GLU A 25 -2.98 -5.17 -9.84
N ALA A 26 -3.21 -5.63 -8.61
CA ALA A 26 -4.49 -5.39 -7.94
C ALA A 26 -4.66 -3.91 -7.64
N SER A 27 -5.82 -3.36 -7.98
CA SER A 27 -6.18 -1.99 -7.65
C SER A 27 -6.75 -1.96 -6.23
N PHE A 28 -6.32 -0.99 -5.42
CA PHE A 28 -6.84 -0.89 -4.06
C PHE A 28 -8.35 -0.69 -4.03
N VAL A 29 -8.86 0.15 -4.91
CA VAL A 29 -10.29 0.47 -4.93
C VAL A 29 -11.09 -0.59 -5.68
N GLU A 30 -10.67 -0.93 -6.88
CA GLU A 30 -11.45 -1.81 -7.74
C GLU A 30 -11.36 -3.28 -7.37
N ASP A 31 -10.17 -3.73 -7.01
CA ASP A 31 -9.94 -5.16 -6.74
C ASP A 31 -10.01 -5.50 -5.26
N LEU A 32 -9.54 -4.61 -4.40
CA LEU A 32 -9.48 -4.87 -2.96
C LEU A 32 -10.59 -4.19 -2.17
N GLY A 33 -11.40 -3.37 -2.84
CA GLY A 33 -12.56 -2.76 -2.21
C GLY A 33 -12.26 -1.67 -1.21
N ALA A 34 -11.09 -1.03 -1.32
CA ALA A 34 -10.73 0.04 -0.40
C ALA A 34 -11.43 1.33 -0.77
N ASP A 35 -11.93 2.06 0.24
CA ASP A 35 -12.47 3.39 0.01
C ASP A 35 -11.39 4.43 0.38
N SER A 36 -11.75 5.71 0.34
CA SER A 36 -10.77 6.78 0.58
C SER A 36 -10.23 6.76 2.02
N LEU A 37 -11.05 6.38 2.99
CA LEU A 37 -10.57 6.23 4.37
C LEU A 37 -9.59 5.09 4.50
N ASP A 38 -9.89 3.96 3.85
CA ASP A 38 -8.99 2.81 3.87
C ASP A 38 -7.66 3.17 3.24
N LEU A 39 -7.68 3.89 2.13
CA LEU A 39 -6.45 4.32 1.46
C LEU A 39 -5.61 5.22 2.36
N THR A 40 -6.26 6.17 3.05
CA THR A 40 -5.56 7.05 3.97
C THR A 40 -4.90 6.26 5.08
N GLU A 41 -5.62 5.29 5.65
CA GLU A 41 -5.06 4.45 6.71
C GLU A 41 -3.90 3.61 6.22
N LEU A 42 -4.01 3.07 5.01
CA LEU A 42 -2.92 2.29 4.42
C LEU A 42 -1.67 3.14 4.24
N ILE A 43 -1.85 4.36 3.72
CA ILE A 43 -0.74 5.29 3.52
C ILE A 43 -0.07 5.60 4.86
N MET A 44 -0.86 5.90 5.88
CA MET A 44 -0.33 6.20 7.20
C MET A 44 0.42 5.01 7.80
N ALA A 45 -0.13 3.81 7.63
CA ALA A 45 0.51 2.60 8.14
C ALA A 45 1.85 2.37 7.45
N MET A 46 1.92 2.62 6.14
CA MET A 46 3.18 2.47 5.41
C MET A 46 4.20 3.51 5.85
N GLU A 47 3.75 4.73 6.10
CA GLU A 47 4.66 5.77 6.61
C GLU A 47 5.28 5.39 7.95
N GLU A 48 4.46 4.83 8.83
CA GLU A 48 4.94 4.42 10.14
C GLU A 48 5.85 3.20 10.07
N GLU A 49 5.50 2.23 9.24
CA GLU A 49 6.25 0.98 9.14
C GLU A 49 7.64 1.21 8.56
N PHE A 50 7.75 2.09 7.58
CA PHE A 50 8.99 2.31 6.85
C PHE A 50 9.71 3.60 7.23
N GLY A 51 9.10 4.43 8.07
CA GLY A 51 9.70 5.69 8.48
C GLY A 51 9.88 6.67 7.34
N VAL A 52 8.92 6.74 6.44
CA VAL A 52 8.96 7.63 5.27
C VAL A 52 7.77 8.56 5.29
N GLU A 53 7.86 9.64 4.54
CA GLU A 53 6.75 10.56 4.35
C GLU A 53 6.23 10.41 2.93
N ILE A 54 4.91 10.31 2.79
CA ILE A 54 4.26 10.20 1.49
C ILE A 54 3.40 11.46 1.30
N ALA A 55 3.79 12.30 0.34
CA ALA A 55 3.04 13.51 0.05
C ALA A 55 1.65 13.15 -0.50
N ASP A 56 0.67 14.01 -0.25
CA ASP A 56 -0.69 13.76 -0.71
C ASP A 56 -0.76 13.55 -2.21
N GLU A 57 -0.01 14.35 -2.97
CA GLU A 57 -0.02 14.21 -4.43
C GLU A 57 0.58 12.87 -4.88
N ASP A 58 1.55 12.36 -4.12
CA ASP A 58 2.13 11.05 -4.43
C ASP A 58 1.16 9.94 -4.04
N ALA A 59 0.47 10.11 -2.92
CA ALA A 59 -0.52 9.14 -2.48
C ALA A 59 -1.63 8.96 -3.53
N GLN A 60 -2.00 10.03 -4.21
CA GLN A 60 -3.01 9.97 -5.26
C GLN A 60 -2.58 9.16 -6.46
N LYS A 61 -1.28 8.98 -6.64
CA LYS A 61 -0.74 8.18 -7.74
C LYS A 61 -0.59 6.71 -7.38
N ILE A 62 -0.73 6.38 -6.11
CA ILE A 62 -0.63 4.99 -5.65
C ILE A 62 -1.99 4.34 -5.80
N LEU A 63 -2.23 3.74 -6.96
CA LEU A 63 -3.51 3.14 -7.30
C LEU A 63 -3.50 1.63 -7.20
N LYS A 64 -2.35 1.02 -7.39
CA LYS A 64 -2.19 -0.43 -7.37
C LYS A 64 -1.14 -0.84 -6.35
N VAL A 65 -1.18 -2.11 -5.97
CA VAL A 65 -0.22 -2.66 -5.01
C VAL A 65 1.22 -2.40 -5.47
N LYS A 66 1.50 -2.62 -6.75
CA LYS A 66 2.85 -2.41 -7.30
C LYS A 66 3.31 -0.96 -7.18
N ASP A 67 2.37 -0.02 -7.29
CA ASP A 67 2.70 1.41 -7.16
C ASP A 67 3.19 1.71 -5.74
N ALA A 68 2.53 1.13 -4.74
CA ALA A 68 2.93 1.31 -3.35
C ALA A 68 4.32 0.70 -3.10
N ILE A 69 4.54 -0.50 -3.61
CA ILE A 69 5.83 -1.18 -3.45
C ILE A 69 6.94 -0.36 -4.09
N SER A 70 6.75 0.08 -5.32
CA SER A 70 7.74 0.86 -6.04
C SER A 70 8.06 2.17 -5.33
N TYR A 71 7.02 2.84 -4.85
CA TYR A 71 7.20 4.12 -4.14
C TYR A 71 8.05 3.94 -2.89
N ILE A 72 7.70 2.96 -2.07
CA ILE A 72 8.42 2.72 -0.82
C ILE A 72 9.87 2.29 -1.11
N GLU A 73 10.07 1.40 -2.08
CA GLU A 73 11.42 0.98 -2.43
C GLU A 73 12.27 2.16 -2.87
N SER A 74 11.67 3.08 -3.60
CA SER A 74 12.35 4.29 -4.04
C SER A 74 12.78 5.15 -2.86
N LYS A 75 11.94 5.22 -1.82
CA LYS A 75 12.24 6.03 -0.63
C LYS A 75 13.26 5.37 0.29
N GLN A 76 13.40 4.04 0.22
CA GLN A 76 14.30 3.31 1.10
C GLN A 76 15.76 3.33 0.63
N LYS A 77 16.02 3.81 -0.55
CA LYS A 77 17.39 3.87 -1.10
C LYS A 77 18.21 4.98 -0.48
#